data_578cf70c47f165f4f7ebd380852942f7
#
_entry.id   578cf70c47f165f4f7ebd380852942f7
#
_cell.length_a   1.000
_cell.length_b   1.000
_cell.length_c   1.000
_cell.angle_alpha   90.00
_cell.angle_beta   90.00
_cell.angle_gamma   90.00
#
_symmetry.space_group_name_H-M   'P 1'
#
loop_
_entity.id
_entity.type
_entity.pdbx_description
1 polymer ?
#
loop_
_entity_poly.entity_id
_entity_poly.type
_entity_poly.pdbx_seq_one_letter_code
_entity_poly.pdbx_strand_id
1 'polypeptide(L)'
;MVVESNCEIPENLFYYIEGKNTVWAKLEGDLLIVGITDIAQTMAGKVVRVRIKKKGTKVEKGKPIATMESGKWAGPVPAPVSGEIVESNAEVEKNPILVNQDPYGKGWIVKMKPNNMEDVKQLYSGNAAVSKLKELIASEKLSCKRL
;
A
#
# COMPACT_ATOMS: atom_id res chain seq x y z
N MET A 1 -11.85 12.20 -4.58
CA MET A 1 -11.84 11.05 -3.63
C MET A 1 -13.12 10.26 -3.79
N VAL A 2 -12.99 8.98 -4.07
CA VAL A 2 -14.13 8.06 -4.08
C VAL A 2 -14.23 7.38 -2.72
N VAL A 3 -15.46 7.20 -2.23
CA VAL A 3 -15.72 6.44 -1.00
C VAL A 3 -16.76 5.37 -1.34
N GLU A 4 -16.42 4.12 -1.05
CA GLU A 4 -17.29 2.97 -1.30
C GLU A 4 -17.30 2.10 -0.04
N SER A 5 -18.48 1.89 0.56
CA SER A 5 -18.60 1.10 1.80
C SER A 5 -17.61 1.58 2.87
N ASN A 6 -17.51 2.88 3.05
CA ASN A 6 -16.60 3.56 3.96
C ASN A 6 -15.11 3.41 3.60
N CYS A 7 -14.77 2.78 2.47
CA CYS A 7 -13.40 2.67 2.00
C CYS A 7 -13.04 3.89 1.17
N GLU A 8 -11.96 4.57 1.53
CA GLU A 8 -11.46 5.70 0.77
C GLU A 8 -10.56 5.22 -0.36
N ILE A 9 -10.82 5.72 -1.55
CA ILE A 9 -10.05 5.42 -2.76
C ILE A 9 -9.60 6.74 -3.37
N PRO A 10 -8.39 7.23 -3.01
CA PRO A 10 -7.84 8.43 -3.64
C PRO A 10 -7.63 8.18 -5.14
N GLU A 11 -8.20 9.07 -5.97
CA GLU A 11 -8.19 8.91 -7.42
C GLU A 11 -6.88 9.35 -8.07
N ASN A 12 -6.08 10.12 -7.36
CA ASN A 12 -4.82 10.67 -7.87
C ASN A 12 -3.60 9.78 -7.60
N LEU A 13 -3.82 8.54 -7.17
CA LEU A 13 -2.76 7.59 -6.88
C LEU A 13 -2.71 6.49 -7.93
N PHE A 14 -1.57 5.79 -7.98
CA PHE A 14 -1.42 4.53 -8.69
C PHE A 14 -1.65 3.37 -7.72
N TYR A 15 -2.06 2.23 -8.23
CA TYR A 15 -2.35 1.07 -7.39
C TYR A 15 -1.78 -0.21 -7.98
N TYR A 16 -1.14 -0.99 -7.12
CA TYR A 16 -0.80 -2.38 -7.39
C TYR A 16 -1.92 -3.22 -6.79
N ILE A 17 -2.57 -4.01 -7.62
CA ILE A 17 -3.71 -4.83 -7.19
C ILE A 17 -3.48 -6.26 -7.68
N GLU A 18 -3.31 -7.18 -6.75
CA GLU A 18 -3.18 -8.61 -7.06
C GLU A 18 -3.92 -9.39 -6.00
N GLY A 19 -5.09 -9.93 -6.39
CA GLY A 19 -5.97 -10.59 -5.43
C GLY A 19 -6.40 -9.61 -4.34
N LYS A 20 -6.10 -9.95 -3.09
CA LYS A 20 -6.43 -9.11 -1.94
C LYS A 20 -5.31 -8.15 -1.57
N ASN A 21 -4.18 -8.23 -2.25
CA ASN A 21 -3.05 -7.34 -2.00
C ASN A 21 -3.25 -6.04 -2.76
N THR A 22 -3.47 -4.96 -2.04
CA THR A 22 -3.68 -3.63 -2.62
C THR A 22 -2.72 -2.64 -1.98
N VAL A 23 -1.89 -2.05 -2.83
CA VAL A 23 -0.83 -1.12 -2.43
C VAL A 23 -1.01 0.14 -3.25
N TRP A 24 -0.93 1.31 -2.61
CA TRP A 24 -0.96 2.57 -3.33
C TRP A 24 0.46 3.07 -3.58
N ALA A 25 0.62 3.87 -4.63
CA ALA A 25 1.88 4.50 -4.98
C ALA A 25 1.61 5.92 -5.45
N LYS A 26 2.42 6.85 -4.95
CA LYS A 26 2.33 8.26 -5.29
C LYS A 26 3.66 8.71 -5.88
N LEU A 27 3.62 9.28 -7.08
CA LEU A 27 4.82 9.86 -7.69
C LEU A 27 5.16 11.19 -7.03
N GLU A 28 6.43 11.34 -6.67
CA GLU A 28 6.98 12.56 -6.11
C GLU A 28 8.35 12.75 -6.74
N GLY A 29 8.42 13.52 -7.82
CA GLY A 29 9.63 13.60 -8.63
C GLY A 29 9.92 12.26 -9.31
N ASP A 30 11.11 11.72 -9.07
CA ASP A 30 11.53 10.41 -9.58
C ASP A 30 11.35 9.28 -8.56
N LEU A 31 10.69 9.57 -7.44
CA LEU A 31 10.45 8.60 -6.37
C LEU A 31 8.98 8.21 -6.32
N LEU A 32 8.73 7.00 -5.82
CA LEU A 32 7.40 6.53 -5.44
C LEU A 32 7.32 6.45 -3.93
N ILE A 33 6.27 7.07 -3.37
CA ILE A 33 5.89 6.84 -1.98
C ILE A 33 4.88 5.70 -2.02
N VAL A 34 5.06 4.69 -1.18
CA VAL A 34 4.29 3.45 -1.23
C VAL A 34 3.68 3.15 0.15
N GLY A 35 2.43 2.75 0.15
CA GLY A 35 1.73 2.33 1.36
C GLY A 35 0.60 1.37 1.04
N ILE A 36 -0.11 0.93 2.07
CA ILE A 36 -1.25 0.04 1.90
C ILE A 36 -2.54 0.85 1.83
N THR A 37 -3.54 0.30 1.15
CA THR A 37 -4.83 0.95 0.98
C THR A 37 -5.69 0.84 2.24
N ASP A 38 -6.76 1.63 2.27
CA ASP A 38 -7.80 1.53 3.30
C ASP A 38 -8.40 0.12 3.34
N ILE A 39 -8.58 -0.48 2.17
CA ILE A 39 -9.06 -1.86 2.03
C ILE A 39 -8.11 -2.83 2.73
N ALA A 40 -6.82 -2.73 2.42
CA ALA A 40 -5.81 -3.63 2.96
C ALA A 40 -5.69 -3.50 4.49
N GLN A 41 -5.69 -2.27 5.01
CA GLN A 41 -5.58 -2.08 6.45
C GLN A 41 -6.82 -2.60 7.19
N THR A 42 -8.01 -2.47 6.59
CA THR A 42 -9.23 -2.99 7.18
C THR A 42 -9.19 -4.52 7.23
N MET A 43 -8.77 -5.14 6.14
CA MET A 43 -8.68 -6.61 6.07
C MET A 43 -7.62 -7.17 7.03
N ALA A 44 -6.51 -6.46 7.20
CA ALA A 44 -5.45 -6.88 8.13
C ALA A 44 -5.90 -6.78 9.59
N GLY A 45 -6.73 -5.79 9.92
CA GLY A 45 -7.08 -5.47 11.29
C GLY A 45 -5.98 -4.66 11.97
N LYS A 46 -6.00 -4.58 13.30
CA LYS A 46 -5.05 -3.77 14.06
C LYS A 46 -3.63 -4.29 13.87
N VAL A 47 -2.81 -3.53 13.18
CA VAL A 47 -1.42 -3.87 12.92
C VAL A 47 -0.59 -3.62 14.18
N VAL A 48 0.16 -4.64 14.63
CA VAL A 48 0.95 -4.58 15.86
C VAL A 48 2.45 -4.61 15.58
N ARG A 49 2.85 -4.99 14.37
CA ARG A 49 4.26 -5.02 13.97
C ARG A 49 4.41 -4.79 12.48
N VAL A 50 5.37 -3.95 12.12
CA VAL A 50 5.78 -3.74 10.72
C VAL A 50 7.30 -3.82 10.69
N ARG A 51 7.83 -4.65 9.78
CA ARG A 51 9.27 -4.72 9.52
C ARG A 51 9.50 -4.31 8.08
N ILE A 52 10.24 -3.24 7.87
CA ILE A 52 10.45 -2.65 6.56
C ILE A 52 11.86 -2.98 6.08
N LYS A 53 12.00 -3.31 4.80
CA LYS A 53 13.31 -3.52 4.18
C LYS A 53 14.12 -2.23 4.27
N LYS A 54 15.43 -2.37 4.44
CA LYS A 54 16.31 -1.23 4.67
C LYS A 54 16.57 -0.43 3.40
N LYS A 55 16.92 0.86 3.59
CA LYS A 55 17.43 1.72 2.55
C LYS A 55 18.55 1.00 1.78
N GLY A 56 18.53 1.08 0.47
CA GLY A 56 19.51 0.42 -0.41
C GLY A 56 19.10 -0.97 -0.87
N THR A 57 18.02 -1.54 -0.30
CA THR A 57 17.54 -2.84 -0.74
C THR A 57 16.91 -2.74 -2.12
N LYS A 58 17.32 -3.62 -3.02
CA LYS A 58 16.72 -3.75 -4.35
C LYS A 58 15.62 -4.78 -4.28
N VAL A 59 14.47 -4.45 -4.84
CA VAL A 59 13.29 -5.32 -4.82
C VAL A 59 12.72 -5.48 -6.22
N GLU A 60 12.13 -6.63 -6.49
CA GLU A 60 11.39 -6.88 -7.72
C GLU A 60 9.91 -6.67 -7.47
N LYS A 61 9.19 -6.26 -8.52
CA LYS A 61 7.73 -6.11 -8.48
C LYS A 61 7.09 -7.36 -7.87
N GLY A 62 6.19 -7.15 -6.92
CA GLY A 62 5.47 -8.23 -6.24
C GLY A 62 6.20 -8.86 -5.07
N LYS A 63 7.49 -8.59 -4.90
CA LYS A 63 8.25 -9.10 -3.76
C LYS A 63 8.09 -8.16 -2.56
N PRO A 64 8.31 -8.66 -1.33
CA PRO A 64 8.06 -7.86 -0.13
C PRO A 64 8.96 -6.64 -0.01
N ILE A 65 8.36 -5.48 0.27
CA ILE A 65 9.06 -4.30 0.77
C ILE A 65 9.01 -4.25 2.31
N ALA A 66 8.05 -4.96 2.88
CA ALA A 66 7.85 -5.04 4.33
C ALA A 66 7.03 -6.28 4.65
N THR A 67 7.02 -6.66 5.93
CA THR A 67 6.09 -7.64 6.47
C THR A 67 5.28 -6.97 7.58
N MET A 68 4.00 -7.33 7.69
CA MET A 68 3.11 -6.79 8.71
C MET A 68 2.47 -7.94 9.50
N GLU A 69 2.22 -7.69 10.78
CA GLU A 69 1.49 -8.61 11.64
C GLU A 69 0.37 -7.89 12.37
N SER A 70 -0.77 -8.56 12.44
CA SER A 70 -1.89 -8.17 13.30
C SER A 70 -2.24 -9.36 14.18
N GLY A 71 -3.24 -9.23 15.05
CA GLY A 71 -3.68 -10.34 15.90
C GLY A 71 -4.26 -11.51 15.13
N LYS A 72 -4.68 -11.31 13.87
CA LYS A 72 -5.36 -12.33 13.06
C LYS A 72 -4.66 -12.65 11.74
N TRP A 73 -3.59 -11.93 11.40
CA TRP A 73 -2.97 -12.05 10.08
C TRP A 73 -1.50 -11.65 10.13
N ALA A 74 -0.70 -12.28 9.29
CA ALA A 74 0.67 -11.89 9.04
C ALA A 74 0.97 -12.10 7.57
N GLY A 75 1.67 -11.15 6.93
CA GLY A 75 1.98 -11.28 5.52
C GLY A 75 2.82 -10.13 4.98
N PRO A 76 3.22 -10.25 3.71
CA PRO A 76 4.06 -9.26 3.08
C PRO A 76 3.27 -8.09 2.53
N VAL A 77 3.96 -6.94 2.38
CA VAL A 77 3.51 -5.81 1.57
C VAL A 77 4.31 -5.90 0.27
N PRO A 78 3.69 -6.14 -0.87
CA PRO A 78 4.42 -6.31 -2.13
C PRO A 78 4.90 -4.98 -2.72
N ALA A 79 6.04 -5.01 -3.40
CA ALA A 79 6.53 -3.86 -4.15
C ALA A 79 5.63 -3.63 -5.37
N PRO A 80 5.17 -2.39 -5.61
CA PRO A 80 4.34 -2.12 -6.78
C PRO A 80 5.12 -2.15 -8.10
N VAL A 81 6.40 -1.90 -8.03
CA VAL A 81 7.32 -1.92 -9.19
C VAL A 81 8.69 -2.43 -8.71
N SER A 82 9.52 -2.85 -9.66
CA SER A 82 10.91 -3.15 -9.35
C SER A 82 11.68 -1.85 -9.14
N GLY A 83 12.57 -1.83 -8.16
CA GLY A 83 13.34 -0.64 -7.84
C GLY A 83 14.16 -0.79 -6.58
N GLU A 84 14.64 0.34 -6.07
CA GLU A 84 15.47 0.40 -4.87
C GLU A 84 14.77 1.21 -3.78
N ILE A 85 14.77 0.68 -2.56
CA ILE A 85 14.23 1.40 -1.39
C ILE A 85 15.23 2.49 -1.03
N VAL A 86 14.75 3.74 -1.02
CA VAL A 86 15.60 4.89 -0.67
C VAL A 86 15.27 5.47 0.70
N GLU A 87 14.09 5.14 1.25
CA GLU A 87 13.72 5.54 2.61
C GLU A 87 12.68 4.57 3.16
N SER A 88 12.87 4.17 4.43
CA SER A 88 11.91 3.34 5.18
C SER A 88 11.28 4.20 6.26
N ASN A 89 9.98 4.06 6.49
CA ASN A 89 9.27 4.89 7.47
C ASN A 89 9.50 4.37 8.89
N ALA A 90 10.48 4.95 9.58
CA ALA A 90 10.82 4.56 10.95
C ALA A 90 9.66 4.77 11.93
N GLU A 91 8.79 5.77 11.70
CA GLU A 91 7.65 6.03 12.57
C GLU A 91 6.65 4.88 12.55
N VAL A 92 6.45 4.25 11.40
CA VAL A 92 5.55 3.10 11.27
C VAL A 92 6.12 1.90 12.02
N GLU A 93 7.44 1.70 12.00
CA GLU A 93 8.07 0.63 12.76
C GLU A 93 7.93 0.82 14.27
N LYS A 94 8.00 2.08 14.73
CA LYS A 94 7.82 2.43 16.14
C LYS A 94 6.36 2.41 16.56
N ASN A 95 5.46 2.83 15.66
CA ASN A 95 4.05 2.98 15.93
C ASN A 95 3.23 2.37 14.79
N PRO A 96 3.15 1.03 14.73
CA PRO A 96 2.52 0.32 13.60
C PRO A 96 1.07 0.68 13.34
N ILE A 97 0.34 1.15 14.34
CA ILE A 97 -1.08 1.53 14.19
C ILE A 97 -1.28 2.65 13.17
N LEU A 98 -0.21 3.39 12.84
CA LEU A 98 -0.30 4.44 11.84
C LEU A 98 -0.81 3.93 10.48
N VAL A 99 -0.51 2.68 10.12
CA VAL A 99 -1.01 2.12 8.86
C VAL A 99 -2.52 1.94 8.87
N ASN A 100 -3.11 1.76 10.06
CA ASN A 100 -4.56 1.68 10.21
C ASN A 100 -5.19 3.07 10.31
N GLN A 101 -4.56 3.97 11.07
CA GLN A 101 -5.12 5.28 11.35
C GLN A 101 -5.02 6.24 10.18
N ASP A 102 -3.93 6.18 9.42
CA ASP A 102 -3.66 7.12 8.34
C ASP A 102 -2.91 6.43 7.19
N PRO A 103 -3.54 5.45 6.52
CA PRO A 103 -2.85 4.64 5.51
C PRO A 103 -2.32 5.43 4.32
N TYR A 104 -2.97 6.53 3.95
CA TYR A 104 -2.56 7.35 2.80
C TYR A 104 -1.67 8.54 3.19
N GLY A 105 -1.43 8.74 4.47
CA GLY A 105 -0.59 9.81 4.99
C GLY A 105 0.57 9.27 5.80
N LYS A 106 0.53 9.47 7.12
CA LYS A 106 1.62 9.08 8.03
C LYS A 106 1.96 7.59 8.00
N GLY A 107 1.03 6.76 7.54
CA GLY A 107 1.22 5.31 7.44
C GLY A 107 1.95 4.83 6.19
N TRP A 108 2.58 5.70 5.43
CA TRP A 108 3.38 5.27 4.27
C TRP A 108 4.50 4.30 4.73
N ILE A 109 4.88 3.38 3.86
CA ILE A 109 5.82 2.30 4.22
C ILE A 109 7.24 2.61 3.74
N VAL A 110 7.41 2.83 2.43
CA VAL A 110 8.72 3.13 1.85
C VAL A 110 8.60 4.24 0.81
N LYS A 111 9.76 4.87 0.54
CA LYS A 111 9.96 5.63 -0.69
C LYS A 111 10.96 4.83 -1.51
N MET A 112 10.69 4.67 -2.78
CA MET A 112 11.54 3.86 -3.65
C MET A 112 11.79 4.54 -4.97
N LYS A 113 12.92 4.20 -5.58
CA LYS A 113 13.26 4.67 -6.92
C LYS A 113 12.99 3.54 -7.90
N PRO A 114 12.00 3.68 -8.80
CA PRO A 114 11.73 2.64 -9.81
C PRO A 114 12.92 2.43 -10.72
N ASN A 115 13.15 1.20 -11.12
CA ASN A 115 14.20 0.90 -12.14
C ASN A 115 13.84 1.54 -13.47
N ASN A 116 12.53 1.59 -13.78
CA ASN A 116 12.02 2.15 -15.02
C ASN A 116 10.70 2.87 -14.73
N MET A 117 10.65 4.16 -15.02
CA MET A 117 9.44 4.96 -14.79
C MET A 117 8.24 4.48 -15.61
N GLU A 118 8.48 3.79 -16.73
CA GLU A 118 7.40 3.22 -17.52
C GLU A 118 6.61 2.16 -16.74
N ASP A 119 7.25 1.48 -15.78
CA ASP A 119 6.59 0.48 -14.94
C ASP A 119 5.48 1.10 -14.10
N VAL A 120 5.64 2.36 -13.70
CA VAL A 120 4.63 3.08 -12.91
C VAL A 120 3.35 3.25 -13.72
N LYS A 121 3.48 3.51 -15.02
CA LYS A 121 2.34 3.71 -15.92
C LYS A 121 1.54 2.43 -16.16
N GLN A 122 2.11 1.27 -15.84
CA GLN A 122 1.44 -0.02 -15.97
C GLN A 122 0.58 -0.35 -14.74
N LEU A 123 0.69 0.42 -13.67
CA LEU A 123 -0.15 0.25 -12.49
C LEU A 123 -1.57 0.72 -12.79
N TYR A 124 -2.51 0.21 -12.02
CA TYR A 124 -3.90 0.69 -12.11
C TYR A 124 -3.97 2.16 -11.68
N SER A 125 -4.78 2.94 -12.38
CA SER A 125 -5.01 4.35 -12.04
C SER A 125 -6.39 4.77 -12.53
N GLY A 126 -6.86 5.93 -12.06
CA GLY A 126 -8.13 6.50 -12.49
C GLY A 126 -9.31 5.55 -12.34
N ASN A 127 -10.21 5.54 -13.32
CA ASN A 127 -11.42 4.73 -13.28
C ASN A 127 -11.15 3.23 -13.23
N ALA A 128 -10.09 2.77 -13.88
CA ALA A 128 -9.72 1.34 -13.87
C ALA A 128 -9.37 0.89 -12.45
N ALA A 129 -8.61 1.70 -11.72
CA ALA A 129 -8.26 1.42 -10.32
C ALA A 129 -9.51 1.41 -9.44
N VAL A 130 -10.35 2.43 -9.57
CA VAL A 130 -11.58 2.56 -8.77
C VAL A 130 -12.48 1.35 -9.00
N SER A 131 -12.70 0.95 -10.26
CA SER A 131 -13.54 -0.22 -10.59
C SER A 131 -12.98 -1.49 -9.98
N LYS A 132 -11.67 -1.70 -10.08
CA LYS A 132 -11.03 -2.91 -9.56
C LYS A 132 -11.13 -2.99 -8.04
N LEU A 133 -10.93 -1.86 -7.36
CA LEU A 133 -11.04 -1.80 -5.90
C LEU A 133 -12.49 -1.98 -5.44
N LYS A 134 -13.45 -1.42 -6.16
CA LYS A 134 -14.88 -1.64 -5.85
C LYS A 134 -15.27 -3.12 -6.01
N GLU A 135 -14.74 -3.80 -7.01
CA GLU A 135 -14.96 -5.24 -7.18
C GLU A 135 -14.46 -6.02 -5.95
N LEU A 136 -13.29 -5.67 -5.45
CA LEU A 136 -12.71 -6.32 -4.27
C LEU A 136 -13.57 -6.07 -3.04
N ILE A 137 -14.01 -4.82 -2.83
CA ILE A 137 -14.87 -4.44 -1.71
C ILE A 137 -16.15 -5.30 -1.75
N ALA A 138 -16.76 -5.43 -2.92
CA ALA A 138 -18.00 -6.20 -3.09
C ALA A 138 -17.76 -7.70 -2.85
N SER A 139 -16.70 -8.27 -3.42
CA SER A 139 -16.41 -9.70 -3.29
C SER A 139 -16.09 -10.11 -1.86
N GLU A 140 -15.44 -9.23 -1.09
CA GLU A 140 -15.10 -9.47 0.31
C GLU A 140 -16.20 -8.99 1.26
N LYS A 141 -17.26 -8.41 0.75
CA LYS A 141 -18.36 -7.83 1.54
C LYS A 141 -17.82 -6.88 2.61
N LEU A 142 -16.88 -6.04 2.19
CA LEU A 142 -16.08 -5.23 3.08
C LEU A 142 -16.77 -3.90 3.39
N SER A 143 -16.64 -3.47 4.65
CA SER A 143 -16.92 -2.10 5.07
C SER A 143 -15.68 -1.62 5.80
N CYS A 144 -15.02 -0.58 5.28
CA CYS A 144 -13.76 -0.14 5.85
C CYS A 144 -13.93 0.53 7.19
N LYS A 145 -12.92 0.36 8.03
CA LYS A 145 -12.88 0.90 9.37
C LYS A 145 -11.43 1.24 9.73
N ARG A 146 -11.22 2.43 10.25
CA ARG A 146 -9.93 2.84 10.79
C ARG A 146 -9.99 2.79 12.31
N LEU A 147 -8.89 2.41 12.91
CA LEU A 147 -8.78 2.27 14.36
C LEU A 147 -8.24 3.54 15.02
#